data_873f2b23d6c7287fdeaccb332d34eb2b
#
_entry.id   873f2b23d6c7287fdeaccb332d34eb2b
#
_cell.length_a   1.000
_cell.length_b   1.000
_cell.length_c   1.000
_cell.angle_alpha   90.00
_cell.angle_beta   90.00
_cell.angle_gamma   90.00
#
_symmetry.space_group_name_H-M   'P 1'
#
loop_
_entity.id
_entity.type
_entity.pdbx_description
1 polymer ?
#
loop_
_entity_poly.entity_id
_entity_poly.type
_entity_poly.pdbx_seq_one_letter_code
_entity_poly.pdbx_strand_id
1 'polypeptide(L)'
;MFETIDRKNKIVKDLKTLSVTTEKVKSIKEGEMIAATCFEYLTKHTDGIGLAANQIGINKRVAVVNVTDPIYLINPEIIEVGNEVIFQEGCLSVKTRKPIKTKRYDRIVIKCDNYKDNMIFEAENESDMDGLLECMCVQHEIDHLDGKTILDRKHINEPIKRGTNAPIKIGRNQKVIISNGSDTKTIKYKKAEQLLEDGWNLQEVI
;
A
#
# COMPACT_ATOMS: atom_id res chain seq x y z
N MET A 1 6.48 -32.90 -8.03
CA MET A 1 5.36 -32.99 -9.00
C MET A 1 4.30 -32.07 -8.45
N PHE A 2 4.12 -30.86 -9.03
CA PHE A 2 3.13 -29.91 -8.55
C PHE A 2 1.76 -30.47 -8.93
N GLU A 3 0.94 -30.82 -7.92
CA GLU A 3 -0.44 -31.25 -8.15
C GLU A 3 -1.19 -30.13 -8.86
N THR A 4 -1.60 -30.47 -10.08
CA THR A 4 -2.60 -29.78 -10.92
C THR A 4 -2.86 -28.31 -10.61
N ILE A 5 -1.99 -27.44 -11.10
CA ILE A 5 -2.35 -26.03 -11.37
C ILE A 5 -3.58 -26.11 -12.27
N ASP A 6 -4.71 -25.56 -11.83
CA ASP A 6 -5.93 -25.51 -12.63
C ASP A 6 -5.62 -24.72 -13.93
N ARG A 7 -5.49 -25.45 -15.04
CA ARG A 7 -5.11 -24.91 -16.35
C ARG A 7 -6.09 -23.87 -16.93
N LYS A 8 -7.10 -23.45 -16.15
CA LYS A 8 -8.11 -22.48 -16.55
C LYS A 8 -7.73 -21.02 -16.27
N ASN A 9 -6.47 -20.71 -15.94
CA ASN A 9 -6.00 -19.34 -15.63
C ASN A 9 -6.92 -18.61 -14.63
N LYS A 10 -7.38 -19.30 -13.63
CA LYS A 10 -8.37 -18.78 -12.69
C LYS A 10 -7.69 -18.15 -11.47
N ILE A 11 -7.92 -16.88 -11.26
CA ILE A 11 -7.50 -16.19 -10.04
C ILE A 11 -8.37 -16.64 -8.86
N VAL A 12 -7.74 -16.99 -7.74
CA VAL A 12 -8.41 -17.34 -6.47
C VAL A 12 -9.16 -16.12 -5.95
N LYS A 13 -10.44 -16.31 -5.63
CA LYS A 13 -11.34 -15.28 -5.07
C LYS A 13 -11.77 -15.59 -3.65
N ASP A 14 -11.50 -16.79 -3.18
CA ASP A 14 -11.85 -17.22 -1.83
C ASP A 14 -10.92 -16.57 -0.80
N LEU A 15 -11.50 -15.69 0.02
CA LEU A 15 -10.75 -14.95 1.04
C LEU A 15 -10.16 -15.85 2.11
N LYS A 16 -10.76 -17.00 2.41
CA LYS A 16 -10.21 -17.96 3.39
C LYS A 16 -8.89 -18.53 2.89
N THR A 17 -8.83 -18.92 1.62
CA THR A 17 -7.60 -19.38 0.98
C THR A 17 -6.53 -18.29 0.96
N LEU A 18 -6.92 -17.06 0.65
CA LEU A 18 -6.00 -15.91 0.59
C LEU A 18 -5.54 -15.41 1.96
N SER A 19 -6.24 -15.76 3.04
CA SER A 19 -5.87 -15.39 4.41
C SER A 19 -4.83 -16.32 5.06
N VAL A 20 -4.33 -17.29 4.32
CA VAL A 20 -3.29 -18.20 4.80
C VAL A 20 -1.90 -17.63 4.45
N THR A 21 -1.04 -17.47 5.47
CA THR A 21 0.37 -17.12 5.25
C THR A 21 1.05 -18.23 4.44
N THR A 22 1.77 -17.82 3.40
CA THR A 22 2.43 -18.75 2.48
C THR A 22 3.70 -19.34 3.04
N GLU A 23 4.05 -20.54 2.57
CA GLU A 23 5.28 -21.24 2.94
C GLU A 23 6.48 -20.75 2.13
N LYS A 24 7.64 -20.61 2.77
CA LYS A 24 8.89 -20.34 2.06
C LYS A 24 9.22 -21.49 1.10
N VAL A 25 9.73 -21.15 -0.08
CA VAL A 25 10.35 -22.14 -0.96
C VAL A 25 11.70 -22.56 -0.41
N LYS A 26 12.12 -23.79 -0.70
CA LYS A 26 13.38 -24.36 -0.18
C LYS A 26 14.57 -24.11 -1.09
N SER A 27 14.35 -23.73 -2.34
CA SER A 27 15.42 -23.43 -3.29
C SER A 27 15.01 -22.31 -4.23
N ILE A 28 16.02 -21.55 -4.71
CA ILE A 28 15.83 -20.50 -5.70
C ILE A 28 15.21 -21.06 -6.96
N LYS A 29 15.68 -22.21 -7.44
CA LYS A 29 15.15 -22.87 -8.65
C LYS A 29 13.63 -23.17 -8.55
N GLU A 30 13.16 -23.66 -7.39
CA GLU A 30 11.73 -23.85 -7.13
C GLU A 30 10.98 -22.50 -7.22
N GLY A 31 11.54 -21.46 -6.61
CA GLY A 31 10.98 -20.12 -6.62
C GLY A 31 10.89 -19.53 -8.03
N GLU A 32 11.94 -19.66 -8.83
CA GLU A 32 11.98 -19.19 -10.22
C GLU A 32 10.92 -19.88 -11.10
N MET A 33 10.72 -21.18 -10.94
CA MET A 33 9.69 -21.91 -11.67
C MET A 33 8.28 -21.43 -11.32
N ILE A 34 8.04 -21.15 -10.02
CA ILE A 34 6.77 -20.60 -9.55
C ILE A 34 6.60 -19.17 -10.06
N ALA A 35 7.64 -18.34 -9.99
CA ALA A 35 7.61 -16.96 -10.48
C ALA A 35 7.31 -16.89 -11.98
N ALA A 36 7.94 -17.74 -12.78
CA ALA A 36 7.65 -17.85 -14.20
C ALA A 36 6.18 -18.24 -14.46
N THR A 37 5.63 -19.14 -13.65
CA THR A 37 4.20 -19.49 -13.72
C THR A 37 3.32 -18.29 -13.35
N CYS A 38 3.63 -17.55 -12.27
CA CYS A 38 2.90 -16.34 -11.89
C CYS A 38 2.96 -15.31 -13.02
N PHE A 39 4.11 -15.11 -13.63
CA PHE A 39 4.27 -14.17 -14.72
C PHE A 39 3.44 -14.56 -15.96
N GLU A 40 3.42 -15.84 -16.31
CA GLU A 40 2.56 -16.34 -17.38
C GLU A 40 1.07 -16.08 -17.11
N TYR A 41 0.63 -16.23 -15.84
CA TYR A 41 -0.75 -15.89 -15.45
C TYR A 41 -1.00 -14.39 -15.51
N LEU A 42 -0.06 -13.57 -15.01
CA LEU A 42 -0.17 -12.12 -14.98
C LEU A 42 -0.33 -11.54 -16.38
N THR A 43 0.46 -12.01 -17.37
CA THR A 43 0.41 -11.53 -18.76
C THR A 43 -0.92 -11.81 -19.49
N LYS A 44 -1.76 -12.70 -18.94
CA LYS A 44 -3.11 -12.96 -19.45
C LYS A 44 -4.17 -12.02 -18.87
N HIS A 45 -3.79 -11.18 -17.92
CA HIS A 45 -4.66 -10.20 -17.25
C HIS A 45 -4.16 -8.79 -17.53
N THR A 46 -4.82 -8.08 -18.44
CA THR A 46 -4.39 -6.76 -18.94
C THR A 46 -4.32 -5.67 -17.89
N ASP A 47 -5.06 -5.82 -16.78
CA ASP A 47 -5.12 -4.83 -15.71
C ASP A 47 -4.21 -5.19 -14.50
N GLY A 48 -3.47 -6.31 -14.60
CA GLY A 48 -2.60 -6.79 -13.53
C GLY A 48 -1.16 -6.31 -13.72
N ILE A 49 -0.60 -5.73 -12.66
CA ILE A 49 0.81 -5.32 -12.58
C ILE A 49 1.61 -6.11 -11.54
N GLY A 50 0.94 -6.98 -10.80
CA GLY A 50 1.55 -7.91 -9.85
C GLY A 50 0.69 -9.13 -9.60
N LEU A 51 1.32 -10.22 -9.14
CA LEU A 51 0.64 -11.47 -8.81
C LEU A 51 1.45 -12.30 -7.80
N ALA A 52 0.82 -12.64 -6.69
CA ALA A 52 1.36 -13.56 -5.71
C ALA A 52 0.93 -15.01 -5.99
N ALA A 53 1.78 -15.97 -5.66
CA ALA A 53 1.55 -17.39 -5.97
C ALA A 53 0.27 -17.97 -5.35
N ASN A 54 -0.13 -17.51 -4.15
CA ASN A 54 -1.38 -17.95 -3.53
C ASN A 54 -2.63 -17.47 -4.29
N GLN A 55 -2.55 -16.42 -5.09
CA GLN A 55 -3.65 -15.98 -5.95
C GLN A 55 -3.93 -16.93 -7.12
N ILE A 56 -3.00 -17.84 -7.42
CA ILE A 56 -3.18 -18.93 -8.40
C ILE A 56 -3.21 -20.32 -7.74
N GLY A 57 -3.39 -20.37 -6.42
CA GLY A 57 -3.53 -21.60 -5.66
C GLY A 57 -2.22 -22.27 -5.26
N ILE A 58 -1.07 -21.62 -5.43
CA ILE A 58 0.24 -22.14 -5.01
C ILE A 58 0.60 -21.55 -3.66
N ASN A 59 0.55 -22.35 -2.59
CA ASN A 59 0.87 -21.89 -1.23
C ASN A 59 2.39 -21.78 -1.02
N LYS A 60 3.05 -20.91 -1.80
CA LYS A 60 4.50 -20.63 -1.70
C LYS A 60 4.76 -19.13 -1.70
N ARG A 61 5.82 -18.73 -0.95
CA ARG A 61 6.18 -17.33 -0.76
C ARG A 61 6.94 -16.79 -1.97
N VAL A 62 6.23 -16.65 -3.07
CA VAL A 62 6.73 -16.14 -4.35
C VAL A 62 5.74 -15.18 -4.95
N ALA A 63 6.21 -14.06 -5.50
CA ALA A 63 5.39 -13.10 -6.22
C ALA A 63 6.15 -12.54 -7.42
N VAL A 64 5.43 -11.91 -8.33
CA VAL A 64 5.97 -11.16 -9.46
C VAL A 64 5.35 -9.77 -9.49
N VAL A 65 6.15 -8.79 -9.87
CA VAL A 65 5.76 -7.40 -10.12
C VAL A 65 6.22 -7.04 -11.52
N ASN A 66 5.40 -6.33 -12.29
CA ASN A 66 5.66 -5.96 -13.66
C ASN A 66 5.09 -4.56 -13.94
N VAL A 67 5.74 -3.55 -13.36
CA VAL A 67 5.41 -2.13 -13.62
C VAL A 67 6.29 -1.61 -14.71
N THR A 68 7.61 -1.57 -14.50
CA THR A 68 8.60 -1.20 -15.52
C THR A 68 9.18 -2.45 -16.18
N ASP A 69 9.90 -3.24 -15.42
CA ASP A 69 10.49 -4.53 -15.82
C ASP A 69 10.01 -5.63 -14.87
N PRO A 70 9.91 -6.89 -15.35
CA PRO A 70 9.50 -7.99 -14.48
C PRO A 70 10.47 -8.25 -13.34
N ILE A 71 9.97 -8.17 -12.10
CA ILE A 71 10.71 -8.47 -10.89
C ILE A 71 10.14 -9.74 -10.25
N TYR A 72 11.00 -10.72 -9.97
CA TYR A 72 10.63 -11.95 -9.31
C TYR A 72 11.06 -11.90 -7.84
N LEU A 73 10.10 -12.06 -6.94
CA LEU A 73 10.29 -11.98 -5.50
C LEU A 73 10.22 -13.38 -4.90
N ILE A 74 11.35 -13.95 -4.51
CA ILE A 74 11.45 -15.27 -3.89
C ILE A 74 11.72 -15.13 -2.41
N ASN A 75 10.80 -15.61 -1.56
CA ASN A 75 10.83 -15.47 -0.12
C ASN A 75 10.99 -14.01 0.35
N PRO A 76 10.26 -13.02 -0.24
CA PRO A 76 10.45 -11.62 0.09
C PRO A 76 10.09 -11.32 1.55
N GLU A 77 10.84 -10.39 2.15
CA GLU A 77 10.62 -9.88 3.51
C GLU A 77 10.88 -8.38 3.54
N ILE A 78 9.92 -7.58 4.02
CA ILE A 78 10.14 -6.15 4.24
C ILE A 78 10.96 -5.99 5.51
N ILE A 79 12.13 -5.36 5.40
CA ILE A 79 13.08 -5.15 6.50
C ILE A 79 13.16 -3.70 6.96
N GLU A 80 12.74 -2.75 6.14
CA GLU A 80 12.68 -1.33 6.48
C GLU A 80 11.50 -0.68 5.76
N VAL A 81 10.89 0.34 6.38
CA VAL A 81 9.79 1.11 5.82
C VAL A 81 10.01 2.61 6.00
N GLY A 82 9.53 3.41 5.06
CA GLY A 82 9.52 4.88 5.10
C GLY A 82 8.25 5.43 5.78
N ASN A 83 7.75 6.54 5.24
CA ASN A 83 6.57 7.21 5.78
C ASN A 83 5.28 6.52 5.33
N GLU A 84 4.26 6.51 6.22
CA GLU A 84 2.93 6.02 5.87
C GLU A 84 2.23 6.98 4.90
N VAL A 85 1.69 6.45 3.83
CA VAL A 85 0.94 7.19 2.81
C VAL A 85 -0.38 6.49 2.50
N ILE A 86 -1.34 7.22 1.91
CA ILE A 86 -2.60 6.67 1.45
C ILE A 86 -2.57 6.52 -0.06
N PHE A 87 -2.73 5.30 -0.52
CA PHE A 87 -2.75 4.95 -1.94
C PHE A 87 -4.12 4.40 -2.36
N GLN A 88 -4.42 4.40 -3.67
CA GLN A 88 -5.64 3.80 -4.21
C GLN A 88 -5.31 2.53 -4.97
N GLU A 89 -5.88 1.41 -4.55
CA GLU A 89 -5.55 0.09 -5.09
C GLU A 89 -6.78 -0.67 -5.59
N GLY A 90 -6.56 -1.45 -6.63
CA GLY A 90 -7.37 -2.58 -7.03
C GLY A 90 -6.68 -3.90 -6.69
N CYS A 91 -7.37 -5.02 -6.85
CA CYS A 91 -6.81 -6.36 -6.66
C CYS A 91 -7.48 -7.34 -7.61
N LEU A 92 -6.70 -8.19 -8.27
CA LEU A 92 -7.24 -9.23 -9.14
C LEU A 92 -8.10 -10.24 -8.36
N SER A 93 -7.80 -10.49 -7.08
CA SER A 93 -8.50 -11.43 -6.22
C SER A 93 -9.71 -10.84 -5.51
N VAL A 94 -9.68 -9.56 -5.18
CA VAL A 94 -10.73 -8.87 -4.41
C VAL A 94 -11.53 -7.95 -5.31
N LYS A 95 -12.76 -8.37 -5.64
CA LYS A 95 -13.62 -7.58 -6.51
C LYS A 95 -14.22 -6.38 -5.76
N THR A 96 -13.83 -5.18 -6.15
CA THR A 96 -14.40 -3.93 -5.65
C THR A 96 -15.02 -3.14 -6.80
N ARG A 97 -16.03 -2.29 -6.52
CA ARG A 97 -16.65 -1.44 -7.54
C ARG A 97 -15.72 -0.30 -8.00
N LYS A 98 -14.83 0.13 -7.13
CA LYS A 98 -13.83 1.20 -7.35
C LYS A 98 -12.58 0.84 -6.57
N PRO A 99 -11.40 1.33 -6.96
CA PRO A 99 -10.20 1.24 -6.15
C PRO A 99 -10.48 1.72 -4.72
N ILE A 100 -9.89 1.08 -3.73
CA ILE A 100 -10.03 1.44 -2.33
C ILE A 100 -8.78 2.14 -1.83
N LYS A 101 -8.96 3.04 -0.87
CA LYS A 101 -7.83 3.68 -0.20
C LYS A 101 -7.23 2.72 0.81
N THR A 102 -5.92 2.55 0.74
CA THR A 102 -5.14 1.66 1.62
C THR A 102 -3.99 2.43 2.26
N LYS A 103 -3.52 1.94 3.40
CA LYS A 103 -2.31 2.43 4.05
C LYS A 103 -1.10 1.70 3.50
N ARG A 104 -0.12 2.44 3.01
CA ARG A 104 1.14 1.95 2.44
C ARG A 104 2.32 2.79 2.96
N TYR A 105 3.51 2.43 2.54
CA TYR A 105 4.72 3.20 2.79
C TYR A 105 5.27 3.76 1.49
N ASP A 106 5.73 5.00 1.49
CA ASP A 106 6.32 5.67 0.32
C ASP A 106 7.67 5.07 -0.09
N ARG A 107 8.33 4.38 0.84
CA ARG A 107 9.59 3.66 0.65
C ARG A 107 9.57 2.34 1.42
N ILE A 108 10.13 1.30 0.83
CA ILE A 108 10.42 0.04 1.51
C ILE A 108 11.79 -0.49 1.11
N VAL A 109 12.42 -1.22 2.03
CA VAL A 109 13.59 -2.06 1.73
C VAL A 109 13.16 -3.50 1.95
N ILE A 110 13.42 -4.36 0.97
CA ILE A 110 13.11 -5.78 1.05
C ILE A 110 14.37 -6.63 0.88
N LYS A 111 14.33 -7.80 1.48
CA LYS A 111 15.26 -8.89 1.24
C LYS A 111 14.54 -10.02 0.49
N CYS A 112 15.19 -10.57 -0.52
CA CYS A 112 14.71 -11.75 -1.26
C CYS A 112 15.84 -12.77 -1.39
N ASP A 113 15.51 -14.06 -1.45
CA ASP A 113 16.53 -15.11 -1.53
C ASP A 113 17.24 -15.17 -2.90
N ASN A 114 16.63 -14.65 -3.95
CA ASN A 114 17.16 -14.63 -5.30
C ASN A 114 18.01 -13.38 -5.63
N TYR A 115 18.13 -12.44 -4.71
CA TYR A 115 18.99 -11.26 -4.85
C TYR A 115 20.05 -11.25 -3.78
N LYS A 116 21.27 -10.87 -4.13
CA LYS A 116 22.41 -10.80 -3.20
C LYS A 116 22.25 -9.63 -2.23
N ASP A 117 21.82 -8.48 -2.76
CA ASP A 117 21.67 -7.23 -2.03
C ASP A 117 20.20 -6.97 -1.74
N ASN A 118 19.93 -6.17 -0.72
CA ASN A 118 18.57 -5.72 -0.43
C ASN A 118 18.09 -4.79 -1.56
N MET A 119 16.82 -4.91 -1.90
CA MET A 119 16.19 -4.07 -2.90
C MET A 119 15.48 -2.90 -2.23
N ILE A 120 15.59 -1.72 -2.80
CA ILE A 120 14.92 -0.50 -2.36
C ILE A 120 13.86 -0.15 -3.39
N PHE A 121 12.65 0.10 -2.92
CA PHE A 121 11.53 0.57 -3.73
C PHE A 121 11.03 1.88 -3.16
N GLU A 122 11.13 2.93 -3.96
CA GLU A 122 10.70 4.29 -3.64
C GLU A 122 10.56 5.08 -4.95
N ALA A 123 9.80 6.16 -4.94
CA ALA A 123 9.81 7.11 -6.04
C ALA A 123 11.08 7.97 -5.97
N GLU A 124 11.77 8.16 -7.08
CA GLU A 124 12.98 9.00 -7.15
C GLU A 124 12.66 10.49 -6.88
N ASN A 125 11.44 10.91 -7.23
CA ASN A 125 10.94 12.27 -7.02
C ASN A 125 9.40 12.28 -7.14
N GLU A 126 8.76 13.44 -6.88
CA GLU A 126 7.29 13.60 -6.91
C GLU A 126 6.62 13.28 -8.25
N SER A 127 7.37 13.25 -9.34
CA SER A 127 6.87 12.95 -10.69
C SER A 127 7.08 11.48 -11.08
N ASP A 128 7.82 10.71 -10.30
CA ASP A 128 8.09 9.30 -10.54
C ASP A 128 6.91 8.43 -10.11
N MET A 129 5.89 8.40 -10.96
CA MET A 129 4.69 7.59 -10.72
C MET A 129 4.95 6.10 -10.86
N ASP A 130 5.89 5.68 -11.68
CA ASP A 130 6.22 4.27 -11.90
C ASP A 130 6.96 3.70 -10.68
N GLY A 131 7.95 4.41 -10.13
CA GLY A 131 8.63 4.01 -8.90
C GLY A 131 7.68 3.94 -7.71
N LEU A 132 6.76 4.93 -7.58
CA LEU A 132 5.73 4.89 -6.55
C LEU A 132 4.79 3.69 -6.74
N LEU A 133 4.33 3.42 -7.96
CA LEU A 133 3.43 2.32 -8.28
C LEU A 133 4.11 0.97 -8.04
N GLU A 134 5.39 0.83 -8.39
CA GLU A 134 6.18 -0.37 -8.15
C GLU A 134 6.36 -0.63 -6.66
N CYS A 135 6.70 0.40 -5.86
CA CYS A 135 6.77 0.33 -4.41
C CYS A 135 5.44 -0.15 -3.79
N MET A 136 4.31 0.39 -4.26
CA MET A 136 2.97 -0.01 -3.80
C MET A 136 2.63 -1.45 -4.21
N CYS A 137 2.95 -1.84 -5.44
CA CYS A 137 2.72 -3.17 -5.97
C CYS A 137 3.50 -4.24 -5.19
N VAL A 138 4.77 -4.00 -4.90
CA VAL A 138 5.59 -4.91 -4.07
C VAL A 138 4.96 -5.14 -2.69
N GLN A 139 4.50 -4.08 -2.04
CA GLN A 139 3.80 -4.18 -0.74
C GLN A 139 2.51 -4.98 -0.85
N HIS A 140 1.75 -4.78 -1.93
CA HIS A 140 0.50 -5.48 -2.20
C HIS A 140 0.74 -7.00 -2.34
N GLU A 141 1.74 -7.38 -3.11
CA GLU A 141 2.04 -8.80 -3.34
C GLU A 141 2.61 -9.47 -2.08
N ILE A 142 3.44 -8.77 -1.29
CA ILE A 142 3.91 -9.29 0.00
C ILE A 142 2.76 -9.45 1.00
N ASP A 143 1.78 -8.55 1.00
CA ASP A 143 0.58 -8.72 1.82
C ASP A 143 -0.16 -10.01 1.47
N HIS A 144 -0.34 -10.34 0.19
CA HIS A 144 -0.93 -11.61 -0.21
C HIS A 144 -0.14 -12.80 0.32
N LEU A 145 1.19 -12.72 0.31
CA LEU A 145 2.06 -13.78 0.86
C LEU A 145 1.95 -13.90 2.38
N ASP A 146 1.61 -12.82 3.07
CA ASP A 146 1.34 -12.77 4.52
C ASP A 146 -0.11 -13.13 4.88
N GLY A 147 -0.93 -13.53 3.91
CA GLY A 147 -2.34 -13.84 4.11
C GLY A 147 -3.21 -12.60 4.30
N LYS A 148 -2.78 -11.44 3.80
CA LYS A 148 -3.52 -10.18 3.86
C LYS A 148 -4.00 -9.78 2.46
N THR A 149 -5.04 -8.95 2.44
CA THR A 149 -5.60 -8.37 1.21
C THR A 149 -5.73 -6.86 1.36
N ILE A 150 -6.12 -6.18 0.28
CA ILE A 150 -6.43 -4.74 0.32
C ILE A 150 -7.54 -4.39 1.33
N LEU A 151 -8.37 -5.36 1.74
CA LEU A 151 -9.40 -5.15 2.76
C LEU A 151 -8.80 -4.96 4.15
N ASP A 152 -7.70 -5.64 4.45
CA ASP A 152 -6.98 -5.56 5.73
C ASP A 152 -6.18 -4.25 5.83
N ARG A 153 -5.84 -3.65 4.69
CA ARG A 153 -5.13 -2.37 4.59
C ARG A 153 -6.06 -1.18 4.35
N LYS A 154 -7.37 -1.43 4.25
CA LYS A 154 -8.34 -0.40 3.95
C LYS A 154 -8.23 0.76 4.94
N HIS A 155 -7.94 1.95 4.41
CA HIS A 155 -8.06 3.19 5.15
C HIS A 155 -9.55 3.50 5.36
N ILE A 156 -10.06 3.13 6.52
CA ILE A 156 -11.35 3.63 7.00
C ILE A 156 -11.07 5.07 7.41
N ASN A 157 -11.84 6.03 6.88
CA ASN A 157 -11.75 7.43 7.29
C ASN A 157 -11.91 7.54 8.81
N GLU A 158 -10.86 7.29 9.56
CA GLU A 158 -10.73 7.99 10.82
C GLU A 158 -10.71 9.47 10.47
N PRO A 159 -11.39 10.33 11.22
CA PRO A 159 -11.26 11.76 11.01
C PRO A 159 -9.75 12.02 11.00
N ILE A 160 -9.25 12.44 9.84
CA ILE A 160 -7.82 12.71 9.65
C ILE A 160 -7.44 13.60 10.81
N LYS A 161 -6.60 13.13 11.72
CA LYS A 161 -5.77 14.01 12.54
C LYS A 161 -4.84 14.66 11.53
N ARG A 162 -5.33 15.73 10.90
CA ARG A 162 -4.62 16.42 9.85
C ARG A 162 -3.34 16.95 10.45
N GLY A 163 -2.24 16.43 10.02
CA GLY A 163 -0.99 17.14 10.06
C GLY A 163 -1.23 18.53 9.41
N THR A 164 -0.72 19.53 9.99
CA THR A 164 -1.07 20.95 10.00
C THR A 164 -1.01 21.72 8.67
N ASN A 165 -1.14 21.15 7.48
CA ASN A 165 -0.90 21.86 6.21
C ASN A 165 -2.03 21.86 5.16
N ALA A 166 -3.25 21.39 5.47
CA ALA A 166 -4.39 21.64 4.60
C ALA A 166 -5.31 22.71 5.26
N PRO A 167 -5.82 23.72 4.53
CA PRO A 167 -6.69 24.73 5.12
C PRO A 167 -7.94 24.03 5.67
N ILE A 168 -8.05 24.02 6.99
CA ILE A 168 -9.23 23.53 7.70
C ILE A 168 -10.39 24.44 7.29
N LYS A 169 -11.41 23.90 6.60
CA LYS A 169 -12.66 24.67 6.42
C LYS A 169 -13.36 24.76 7.76
N ILE A 170 -13.05 25.79 8.52
CA ILE A 170 -13.69 26.08 9.80
C ILE A 170 -14.95 26.87 9.51
N GLY A 171 -16.09 26.41 10.02
CA GLY A 171 -17.33 27.16 9.91
C GLY A 171 -17.24 28.50 10.63
N ARG A 172 -17.65 29.62 10.02
CA ARG A 172 -17.50 30.99 10.58
C ARG A 172 -18.07 31.15 11.99
N ASN A 173 -19.04 30.36 12.39
CA ASN A 173 -19.64 30.39 13.73
C ASN A 173 -19.06 29.35 14.68
N GLN A 174 -18.16 28.46 14.22
CA GLN A 174 -17.48 27.46 15.04
C GLN A 174 -16.53 28.15 16.02
N LYS A 175 -16.44 27.64 17.23
CA LYS A 175 -15.50 28.18 18.22
C LYS A 175 -14.09 27.63 17.98
N VAL A 176 -13.11 28.46 18.19
CA VAL A 176 -11.70 28.13 18.07
C VAL A 176 -10.92 28.66 19.27
N ILE A 177 -9.85 27.97 19.61
CA ILE A 177 -8.84 28.43 20.55
C ILE A 177 -7.65 28.94 19.73
N ILE A 178 -7.26 30.19 19.99
CA ILE A 178 -6.10 30.83 19.33
C ILE A 178 -5.13 31.34 20.39
N SER A 179 -3.83 31.37 20.08
CA SER A 179 -2.78 31.85 20.99
C SER A 179 -1.72 32.64 20.23
N ASN A 180 -1.14 33.64 20.89
CA ASN A 180 0.04 34.39 20.41
C ASN A 180 1.31 34.08 21.19
N GLY A 181 1.29 32.99 22.01
CA GLY A 181 2.37 32.57 22.89
C GLY A 181 2.28 33.16 24.31
N SER A 182 1.68 34.34 24.47
CA SER A 182 1.46 34.99 25.80
C SER A 182 0.00 34.88 26.23
N ASP A 183 -0.92 35.01 25.29
CA ASP A 183 -2.36 34.99 25.52
C ASP A 183 -3.03 33.86 24.75
N THR A 184 -4.15 33.33 25.31
CA THR A 184 -5.01 32.34 24.67
C THR A 184 -6.46 32.82 24.68
N LYS A 185 -7.17 32.71 23.57
CA LYS A 185 -8.57 33.14 23.43
C LYS A 185 -9.43 32.06 22.82
N THR A 186 -10.63 31.87 23.37
CA THR A 186 -11.68 31.03 22.80
C THR A 186 -12.75 31.93 22.16
N ILE A 187 -12.81 32.00 20.85
CA ILE A 187 -13.69 32.90 20.11
C ILE A 187 -14.29 32.19 18.88
N LYS A 188 -15.34 32.81 18.28
CA LYS A 188 -15.86 32.31 17.00
C LYS A 188 -14.84 32.55 15.90
N TYR A 189 -14.71 31.58 14.97
CA TYR A 189 -13.72 31.64 13.90
C TYR A 189 -13.75 32.95 13.11
N LYS A 190 -14.95 33.47 12.78
CA LYS A 190 -15.10 34.77 12.10
C LYS A 190 -14.47 35.96 12.84
N LYS A 191 -14.25 35.86 14.16
CA LYS A 191 -13.54 36.88 14.96
C LYS A 191 -12.07 36.56 15.12
N ALA A 192 -11.67 35.30 14.84
CA ALA A 192 -10.30 34.86 14.87
C ALA A 192 -9.57 35.18 13.55
N GLU A 193 -10.28 35.31 12.42
CA GLU A 193 -9.68 35.50 11.10
C GLU A 193 -8.68 36.64 11.10
N GLN A 194 -9.06 37.81 11.60
CA GLN A 194 -8.14 38.98 11.66
C GLN A 194 -6.95 38.76 12.61
N LEU A 195 -7.18 38.12 13.78
CA LEU A 195 -6.12 37.83 14.74
C LEU A 195 -5.12 36.80 14.20
N LEU A 196 -5.58 35.85 13.39
CA LEU A 196 -4.72 34.87 12.72
C LEU A 196 -3.84 35.54 11.66
N GLU A 197 -4.36 36.55 10.94
CA GLU A 197 -3.57 37.41 10.02
C GLU A 197 -2.56 38.26 10.79
N ASP A 198 -2.90 38.67 12.02
CA ASP A 198 -2.03 39.47 12.92
C ASP A 198 -1.00 38.61 13.70
N GLY A 199 -0.82 37.29 13.29
CA GLY A 199 0.22 36.41 13.84
C GLY A 199 -0.19 35.56 15.03
N TRP A 200 -1.49 35.47 15.35
CA TRP A 200 -1.99 34.47 16.29
C TRP A 200 -2.03 33.10 15.64
N ASN A 201 -1.86 32.06 16.42
CA ASN A 201 -1.86 30.67 15.94
C ASN A 201 -3.13 29.96 16.39
N LEU A 202 -3.76 29.22 15.47
CA LEU A 202 -4.88 28.33 15.78
C LEU A 202 -4.37 27.13 16.57
N GLN A 203 -4.92 26.88 17.75
CA GLN A 203 -4.56 25.77 18.61
C GLN A 203 -5.57 24.63 18.46
N GLU A 204 -6.86 24.92 18.50
CA GLU A 204 -7.93 23.93 18.49
C GLU A 204 -9.21 24.49 17.84
N VAL A 205 -10.01 23.61 17.28
CA VAL A 205 -11.37 23.87 16.79
C VAL A 205 -12.36 23.10 17.66
N ILE A 206 -13.30 23.82 18.34
CA ILE A 206 -14.23 23.28 19.31
C ILE A 206 -15.66 23.20 18.68
#